data_c57597de0914ae2607958cf417ca25e7
#
_entry.id   c57597de0914ae2607958cf417ca25e7
#
_cell.length_a   1.000
_cell.length_b   1.000
_cell.length_c   1.000
_cell.angle_alpha   90.00
_cell.angle_beta   90.00
_cell.angle_gamma   90.00
#
_symmetry.space_group_name_H-M   'P 1'
#
loop_
_entity.id
_entity.type
_entity.pdbx_description
1 polymer ?
#
loop_
_entity_poly.entity_id
_entity_poly.type
_entity_poly.pdbx_seq_one_letter_code
_entity_poly.pdbx_strand_id
1 'polypeptide(L)'
;LLAGFVALLTPCVFPMIPMTVSFFTKQSKTKAEGKKNAVLYGVSIILIYVILGSLVTGIFGADSLNALSTNVWFNLIFFGLLVFFAASFLGAFEIVLPNSWANKVDQQADRGGFVGILFMALALAIVSFSCTGPIVGTLLVEAASKGGLAPIIGMLGFSSALALPFMLFAMFPGWMNSLPKSGGWLNTVKVSLGFLELALAFKFLSNADLVVQAHLLEREVFIGIWIAIFGTWAAYLFGKLTLPHDSPLTHLSIGRLFMAIFVTIFTIYLIPGLWGAPLKIISGFPPPMTYSESPNGIGTSGGNLTAGIALPENAHSGPHGIIAFHDYEDGLAYAKKVGKPILLDFTGHACVNCRKMEDFVWSKPEILSILKDQVVLVS
;
A
#
# COMPACT_ATOMS: atom_id res chain seq x y z
N LEU A 1 2.35 -14.31 -10.16
CA LEU A 1 3.44 -13.70 -10.96
C LEU A 1 3.21 -12.21 -11.20
N LEU A 2 2.09 -11.78 -11.80
CA LEU A 2 1.79 -10.36 -12.05
C LEU A 2 1.85 -9.52 -10.77
N ALA A 3 1.24 -9.99 -9.68
CA ALA A 3 1.29 -9.31 -8.38
C ALA A 3 2.72 -9.17 -7.82
N GLY A 4 3.61 -10.14 -8.09
CA GLY A 4 5.02 -10.06 -7.72
C GLY A 4 5.78 -8.99 -8.53
N PHE A 5 5.47 -8.82 -9.80
CA PHE A 5 6.05 -7.72 -10.60
C PHE A 5 5.52 -6.35 -10.15
N VAL A 6 4.25 -6.25 -9.78
CA VAL A 6 3.71 -5.01 -9.19
C VAL A 6 4.38 -4.70 -7.86
N ALA A 7 4.67 -5.72 -7.05
CA ALA A 7 5.38 -5.55 -5.78
C ALA A 7 6.80 -4.98 -5.93
N LEU A 8 7.48 -5.19 -7.07
CA LEU A 8 8.79 -4.57 -7.35
C LEU A 8 8.72 -3.05 -7.46
N LEU A 9 7.56 -2.51 -7.83
CA LEU A 9 7.34 -1.07 -7.91
C LEU A 9 7.03 -0.46 -6.54
N THR A 10 6.90 -1.30 -5.50
CA THR A 10 6.70 -0.78 -4.14
C THR A 10 7.95 -0.04 -3.66
N PRO A 11 7.78 1.07 -2.94
CA PRO A 11 8.90 1.94 -2.54
C PRO A 11 9.91 1.26 -1.60
N CYS A 12 9.53 0.17 -0.94
CA CYS A 12 10.43 -0.55 -0.03
C CYS A 12 11.37 -1.53 -0.76
N VAL A 13 10.96 -2.04 -1.93
CA VAL A 13 11.73 -3.07 -2.65
C VAL A 13 12.77 -2.42 -3.57
N PHE A 14 12.39 -1.36 -4.27
CA PHE A 14 13.25 -0.71 -5.27
C PHE A 14 14.59 -0.20 -4.70
N PRO A 15 14.65 0.48 -3.54
CA PRO A 15 15.91 0.97 -2.98
C PRO A 15 16.86 -0.13 -2.50
N MET A 16 16.32 -1.32 -2.25
CA MET A 16 17.13 -2.47 -1.85
C MET A 16 17.95 -3.06 -3.01
N ILE A 17 17.57 -2.80 -4.27
CA ILE A 17 18.28 -3.31 -5.45
C ILE A 17 19.74 -2.82 -5.49
N PRO A 18 20.04 -1.50 -5.40
CA PRO A 18 21.44 -1.04 -5.39
C PRO A 18 22.24 -1.57 -4.21
N MET A 19 21.61 -1.73 -3.05
CA MET A 19 22.27 -2.22 -1.83
C MET A 19 22.68 -3.70 -1.98
N THR A 20 21.77 -4.53 -2.49
CA THR A 20 22.05 -5.95 -2.76
C THR A 20 23.13 -6.14 -3.83
N VAL A 21 23.06 -5.37 -4.92
CA VAL A 21 24.07 -5.44 -5.98
C VAL A 21 25.45 -5.02 -5.48
N SER A 22 25.53 -3.96 -4.67
CA SER A 22 26.79 -3.51 -4.05
C SER A 22 27.40 -4.60 -3.16
N PHE A 23 26.56 -5.29 -2.38
CA PHE A 23 26.98 -6.40 -1.53
C PHE A 23 27.59 -7.56 -2.37
N PHE A 24 26.87 -8.02 -3.40
CA PHE A 24 27.35 -9.12 -4.25
C PHE A 24 28.61 -8.75 -5.04
N THR A 25 28.75 -7.48 -5.47
CA THR A 25 29.93 -7.00 -6.18
C THR A 25 31.18 -7.01 -5.28
N LYS A 26 31.03 -6.66 -4.00
CA LYS A 26 32.14 -6.71 -3.04
C LYS A 26 32.53 -8.13 -2.63
N GLN A 27 31.55 -9.03 -2.50
CA GLN A 27 31.75 -10.38 -1.98
C GLN A 27 32.27 -11.37 -3.04
N SER A 28 32.05 -11.12 -4.33
CA SER A 28 32.41 -12.06 -5.40
C SER A 28 33.78 -11.77 -5.94
N LYS A 29 34.75 -12.67 -5.68
CA LYS A 29 36.13 -12.58 -6.24
C LYS A 29 36.22 -13.02 -7.69
N THR A 30 35.31 -13.90 -8.14
CA THR A 30 35.26 -14.41 -9.52
C THR A 30 33.86 -14.33 -10.10
N LYS A 31 33.72 -14.20 -11.42
CA LYS A 31 32.43 -14.16 -12.12
C LYS A 31 31.58 -15.43 -11.87
N ALA A 32 32.23 -16.58 -11.69
CA ALA A 32 31.55 -17.84 -11.43
C ALA A 32 30.95 -17.89 -10.02
N GLU A 33 31.69 -17.43 -9.00
CA GLU A 33 31.20 -17.29 -7.64
C GLU A 33 30.05 -16.29 -7.56
N GLY A 34 30.15 -15.17 -8.26
CA GLY A 34 29.06 -14.17 -8.33
C GLY A 34 27.76 -14.76 -8.86
N LYS A 35 27.80 -15.55 -9.91
CA LYS A 35 26.63 -16.24 -10.46
C LYS A 35 26.04 -17.25 -9.48
N LYS A 36 26.90 -18.07 -8.84
CA LYS A 36 26.46 -19.06 -7.83
C LYS A 36 25.79 -18.37 -6.65
N ASN A 37 26.37 -17.31 -6.12
CA ASN A 37 25.83 -16.55 -4.99
C ASN A 37 24.51 -15.84 -5.36
N ALA A 38 24.39 -15.30 -6.58
CA ALA A 38 23.16 -14.70 -7.08
C ALA A 38 22.01 -15.71 -7.19
N VAL A 39 22.28 -16.91 -7.72
CA VAL A 39 21.27 -17.98 -7.78
C VAL A 39 20.89 -18.44 -6.38
N LEU A 40 21.87 -18.62 -5.48
CA LEU A 40 21.64 -19.00 -4.11
C LEU A 40 20.76 -17.97 -3.38
N TYR A 41 21.00 -16.68 -3.60
CA TYR A 41 20.22 -15.60 -3.05
C TYR A 41 18.76 -15.63 -3.53
N GLY A 42 18.54 -15.77 -4.83
CA GLY A 42 17.20 -15.89 -5.41
C GLY A 42 16.42 -17.10 -4.86
N VAL A 43 17.09 -18.25 -4.76
CA VAL A 43 16.49 -19.46 -4.17
C VAL A 43 16.17 -19.24 -2.69
N SER A 44 17.06 -18.57 -1.94
CA SER A 44 16.82 -18.25 -0.53
C SER A 44 15.63 -17.33 -0.33
N ILE A 45 15.45 -16.32 -1.19
CA ILE A 45 14.27 -15.45 -1.16
C ILE A 45 13.00 -16.28 -1.35
N ILE A 46 12.94 -17.10 -2.40
CA ILE A 46 11.77 -17.95 -2.70
C ILE A 46 11.44 -18.85 -1.51
N LEU A 47 12.45 -19.49 -0.95
CA LEU A 47 12.29 -20.43 0.16
C LEU A 47 11.79 -19.74 1.43
N ILE A 48 12.37 -18.58 1.78
CA ILE A 48 11.96 -17.80 2.94
C ILE A 48 10.49 -17.32 2.79
N TYR A 49 10.11 -16.82 1.62
CA TYR A 49 8.73 -16.36 1.39
C TYR A 49 7.72 -17.50 1.44
N VAL A 50 8.05 -18.66 0.87
CA VAL A 50 7.16 -19.84 0.90
C VAL A 50 7.04 -20.38 2.32
N ILE A 51 8.14 -20.47 3.05
CA ILE A 51 8.11 -20.92 4.46
C ILE A 51 7.32 -19.93 5.31
N LEU A 52 7.63 -18.64 5.21
CA LEU A 52 6.95 -17.60 6.00
C LEU A 52 5.46 -17.55 5.69
N GLY A 53 5.09 -17.56 4.40
CA GLY A 53 3.70 -17.56 3.98
C GLY A 53 2.94 -18.82 4.39
N SER A 54 3.56 -19.99 4.28
CA SER A 54 2.96 -21.25 4.73
C SER A 54 2.82 -21.32 6.24
N LEU A 55 3.80 -20.83 6.99
CA LEU A 55 3.80 -20.79 8.44
C LEU A 55 2.72 -19.84 8.98
N VAL A 56 2.65 -18.64 8.41
CA VAL A 56 1.62 -17.66 8.79
C VAL A 56 0.22 -18.20 8.48
N THR A 57 0.01 -18.76 7.29
CA THR A 57 -1.29 -19.33 6.90
C THR A 57 -1.65 -20.57 7.73
N GLY A 58 -0.66 -21.42 8.07
CA GLY A 58 -0.88 -22.65 8.81
C GLY A 58 -1.13 -22.44 10.31
N ILE A 59 -0.45 -21.47 10.94
CA ILE A 59 -0.57 -21.22 12.39
C ILE A 59 -1.75 -20.27 12.68
N PHE A 60 -1.87 -19.21 11.89
CA PHE A 60 -2.81 -18.15 12.21
C PHE A 60 -4.09 -18.18 11.33
N GLY A 61 -4.11 -18.93 10.23
CA GLY A 61 -5.19 -18.92 9.26
C GLY A 61 -5.21 -17.66 8.38
N ALA A 62 -6.05 -17.66 7.35
CA ALA A 62 -6.17 -16.52 6.42
C ALA A 62 -6.79 -15.28 7.10
N ASP A 63 -7.64 -15.48 8.11
CA ASP A 63 -8.36 -14.41 8.80
C ASP A 63 -7.46 -13.57 9.71
N SER A 64 -6.35 -14.12 10.19
CA SER A 64 -5.44 -13.41 11.09
C SER A 64 -4.63 -12.33 10.39
N LEU A 65 -4.34 -12.48 9.10
CA LEU A 65 -3.72 -11.40 8.31
C LEU A 65 -4.64 -10.20 8.17
N ASN A 66 -5.95 -10.46 8.07
CA ASN A 66 -6.94 -9.40 8.05
C ASN A 66 -7.05 -8.74 9.44
N ALA A 67 -7.08 -9.53 10.52
CA ALA A 67 -7.05 -9.02 11.89
C ALA A 67 -5.78 -8.20 12.19
N LEU A 68 -4.61 -8.60 11.66
CA LEU A 68 -3.39 -7.84 11.81
C LEU A 68 -3.44 -6.50 11.06
N SER A 69 -4.02 -6.46 9.86
CA SER A 69 -4.15 -5.23 9.07
C SER A 69 -5.08 -4.20 9.71
N THR A 70 -6.01 -4.64 10.56
CA THR A 70 -6.92 -3.79 11.34
C THR A 70 -6.41 -3.49 12.75
N ASN A 71 -5.27 -4.06 13.16
CA ASN A 71 -4.70 -3.81 14.48
C ASN A 71 -4.10 -2.39 14.55
N VAL A 72 -4.55 -1.59 15.52
CA VAL A 72 -4.15 -0.19 15.71
C VAL A 72 -2.66 -0.05 15.96
N TRP A 73 -2.12 -0.88 16.86
CA TRP A 73 -0.70 -0.84 17.22
C TRP A 73 0.20 -1.18 16.03
N PHE A 74 -0.20 -2.19 15.25
CA PHE A 74 0.50 -2.55 14.02
C PHE A 74 0.53 -1.38 13.03
N ASN A 75 -0.62 -0.73 12.78
CA ASN A 75 -0.70 0.39 11.85
C ASN A 75 0.12 1.60 12.33
N LEU A 76 0.14 1.91 13.65
CA LEU A 76 0.92 3.01 14.21
C LEU A 76 2.43 2.76 14.12
N ILE A 77 2.88 1.56 14.48
CA ILE A 77 4.31 1.18 14.37
C ILE A 77 4.74 1.24 12.91
N PHE A 78 3.88 0.77 12.02
CA PHE A 78 4.12 0.76 10.59
C PHE A 78 4.18 2.17 10.00
N PHE A 79 3.27 3.05 10.41
CA PHE A 79 3.30 4.47 10.09
C PHE A 79 4.64 5.11 10.49
N GLY A 80 5.06 4.90 11.73
CA GLY A 80 6.33 5.45 12.23
C GLY A 80 7.54 4.95 11.43
N LEU A 81 7.55 3.66 11.10
CA LEU A 81 8.61 3.04 10.30
C LEU A 81 8.66 3.60 8.87
N LEU A 82 7.52 3.74 8.20
CA LEU A 82 7.46 4.31 6.86
C LEU A 82 7.85 5.79 6.84
N VAL A 83 7.43 6.58 7.82
CA VAL A 83 7.85 7.98 7.95
C VAL A 83 9.36 8.09 8.15
N PHE A 84 9.94 7.21 8.96
CA PHE A 84 11.39 7.14 9.16
C PHE A 84 12.13 6.86 7.84
N PHE A 85 11.70 5.88 7.06
CA PHE A 85 12.29 5.59 5.75
C PHE A 85 12.05 6.72 4.74
N ALA A 86 10.85 7.27 4.68
CA ALA A 86 10.56 8.41 3.81
C ALA A 86 11.47 9.61 4.11
N ALA A 87 11.69 9.93 5.38
CA ALA A 87 12.61 10.99 5.80
C ALA A 87 14.05 10.71 5.35
N SER A 88 14.50 9.46 5.45
CA SER A 88 15.83 9.06 4.93
C SER A 88 15.91 9.19 3.41
N PHE A 89 14.88 8.84 2.67
CA PHE A 89 14.87 8.97 1.19
C PHE A 89 14.81 10.43 0.75
N LEU A 90 14.15 11.28 1.52
CA LEU A 90 14.14 12.72 1.29
C LEU A 90 15.47 13.40 1.67
N GLY A 91 16.41 12.67 2.29
CA GLY A 91 17.74 13.17 2.63
C GLY A 91 17.84 13.85 3.98
N ALA A 92 16.87 13.67 4.89
CA ALA A 92 16.94 14.23 6.24
C ALA A 92 18.11 13.64 7.04
N PHE A 93 18.42 12.37 6.82
CA PHE A 93 19.59 11.70 7.39
C PHE A 93 20.00 10.53 6.46
N GLU A 94 21.29 10.26 6.41
CA GLU A 94 21.78 9.03 5.81
C GLU A 94 21.79 7.93 6.86
N ILE A 95 21.20 6.78 6.52
CA ILE A 95 21.30 5.59 7.37
C ILE A 95 22.73 5.05 7.23
N VAL A 96 23.68 5.73 7.85
CA VAL A 96 25.05 5.25 8.00
C VAL A 96 25.07 4.41 9.25
N LEU A 97 25.14 3.10 9.10
CA LEU A 97 25.41 2.21 10.23
C LEU A 97 26.69 2.69 10.94
N PRO A 98 26.67 2.89 12.26
CA PRO A 98 27.89 3.25 12.99
C PRO A 98 29.02 2.30 12.61
N ASN A 99 30.20 2.83 12.31
CA ASN A 99 31.35 2.04 11.83
C ASN A 99 31.67 0.83 12.73
N SER A 100 31.33 0.91 14.03
CA SER A 100 31.47 -0.20 14.96
C SER A 100 30.48 -1.34 14.74
N TRP A 101 29.27 -1.03 14.23
CA TRP A 101 28.27 -2.04 13.88
C TRP A 101 28.45 -2.49 12.42
N ALA A 102 28.78 -1.56 11.52
CA ALA A 102 29.14 -1.90 10.13
C ALA A 102 30.32 -2.87 10.12
N ASN A 103 31.39 -2.61 10.91
CA ASN A 103 32.53 -3.51 11.01
C ASN A 103 32.20 -4.86 11.65
N LYS A 104 31.24 -4.92 12.61
CA LYS A 104 30.79 -6.21 13.17
C LYS A 104 29.91 -6.98 12.21
N VAL A 105 29.03 -6.29 11.47
CA VAL A 105 28.17 -6.89 10.44
C VAL A 105 29.01 -7.26 9.23
N ASP A 106 29.98 -6.42 8.81
CA ASP A 106 30.94 -6.73 7.76
C ASP A 106 31.89 -7.88 8.17
N GLN A 107 32.36 -7.95 9.43
CA GLN A 107 33.12 -9.09 9.92
C GLN A 107 32.32 -10.40 10.00
N GLN A 108 31.01 -10.33 10.22
CA GLN A 108 30.13 -11.50 10.13
C GLN A 108 29.68 -11.79 8.69
N ALA A 109 29.55 -10.77 7.86
CA ALA A 109 29.34 -10.91 6.41
C ALA A 109 30.63 -11.31 5.68
N ASP A 110 31.81 -10.84 6.13
CA ASP A 110 33.12 -11.26 5.66
C ASP A 110 33.49 -12.71 6.05
N ARG A 111 32.76 -13.32 6.95
CA ARG A 111 32.75 -14.80 7.10
C ARG A 111 32.15 -15.47 5.86
N GLY A 112 32.06 -14.72 4.74
CA GLY A 112 31.84 -15.09 3.35
C GLY A 112 31.23 -16.46 3.16
N GLY A 113 29.92 -16.58 3.10
CA GLY A 113 29.31 -17.85 2.92
C GLY A 113 27.78 -17.77 2.86
N PHE A 114 27.19 -18.91 2.84
CA PHE A 114 25.74 -19.16 2.83
C PHE A 114 24.96 -18.33 3.87
N VAL A 115 25.54 -18.13 5.07
CA VAL A 115 24.89 -17.43 6.20
C VAL A 115 24.68 -15.95 5.92
N GLY A 116 25.63 -15.25 5.31
CA GLY A 116 25.48 -13.84 4.94
C GLY A 116 24.40 -13.62 3.87
N ILE A 117 24.37 -14.51 2.87
CA ILE A 117 23.35 -14.49 1.81
C ILE A 117 21.96 -14.76 2.39
N LEU A 118 21.83 -15.72 3.28
CA LEU A 118 20.57 -16.06 3.94
C LEU A 118 20.06 -14.91 4.82
N PHE A 119 20.95 -14.27 5.59
CA PHE A 119 20.60 -13.12 6.41
C PHE A 119 20.11 -11.94 5.59
N MET A 120 20.77 -11.67 4.46
CA MET A 120 20.37 -10.60 3.55
C MET A 120 19.04 -10.90 2.85
N ALA A 121 18.80 -12.16 2.48
CA ALA A 121 17.51 -12.61 1.95
C ALA A 121 16.39 -12.50 3.00
N LEU A 122 16.69 -12.83 4.26
CA LEU A 122 15.74 -12.68 5.37
C LEU A 122 15.41 -11.20 5.65
N ALA A 123 16.43 -10.33 5.68
CA ALA A 123 16.23 -8.89 5.87
C ALA A 123 15.37 -8.30 4.74
N LEU A 124 15.67 -8.66 3.49
CA LEU A 124 14.85 -8.28 2.34
C LEU A 124 13.40 -8.76 2.49
N ALA A 125 13.22 -10.03 2.88
CA ALA A 125 11.90 -10.61 3.05
C ALA A 125 11.09 -9.87 4.12
N ILE A 126 11.67 -9.57 5.28
CA ILE A 126 10.98 -8.86 6.37
C ILE A 126 10.59 -7.45 5.96
N VAL A 127 11.53 -6.68 5.39
CA VAL A 127 11.26 -5.30 4.95
C VAL A 127 10.23 -5.28 3.81
N SER A 128 10.39 -6.18 2.84
CA SER A 128 9.50 -6.27 1.68
C SER A 128 8.11 -6.78 2.06
N PHE A 129 8.01 -7.75 2.99
CA PHE A 129 6.72 -8.28 3.47
C PHE A 129 5.86 -7.20 4.12
N SER A 130 6.48 -6.25 4.77
CA SER A 130 5.81 -5.12 5.38
C SER A 130 5.01 -4.29 4.38
N CYS A 131 5.57 -3.98 3.21
CA CYS A 131 4.90 -3.18 2.17
C CYS A 131 4.02 -4.02 1.23
N THR A 132 4.35 -5.28 1.05
CA THR A 132 3.60 -6.21 0.19
C THR A 132 2.51 -6.97 0.94
N GLY A 133 2.44 -6.82 2.27
CA GLY A 133 1.46 -7.50 3.13
C GLY A 133 0.02 -7.46 2.62
N PRO A 134 -0.53 -6.30 2.23
CA PRO A 134 -1.88 -6.22 1.67
C PRO A 134 -2.04 -7.02 0.36
N ILE A 135 -1.01 -7.03 -0.51
CA ILE A 135 -1.03 -7.79 -1.78
C ILE A 135 -0.91 -9.29 -1.51
N VAL A 136 -0.02 -9.67 -0.61
CA VAL A 136 0.18 -11.06 -0.19
C VAL A 136 -1.07 -11.56 0.55
N GLY A 137 -1.66 -10.74 1.42
CA GLY A 137 -2.88 -11.08 2.15
C GLY A 137 -4.06 -11.37 1.22
N THR A 138 -4.32 -10.52 0.23
CA THR A 138 -5.39 -10.77 -0.75
C THR A 138 -5.13 -12.02 -1.59
N LEU A 139 -3.88 -12.26 -1.99
CA LEU A 139 -3.50 -13.48 -2.71
C LEU A 139 -3.71 -14.75 -1.86
N LEU A 140 -3.37 -14.69 -0.57
CA LEU A 140 -3.53 -15.82 0.34
C LEU A 140 -5.00 -16.11 0.62
N VAL A 141 -5.83 -15.09 0.83
CA VAL A 141 -7.28 -15.23 1.02
C VAL A 141 -7.94 -15.82 -0.23
N GLU A 142 -7.63 -15.29 -1.42
CA GLU A 142 -8.15 -15.81 -2.69
C GLU A 142 -7.70 -17.26 -2.95
N ALA A 143 -6.45 -17.57 -2.62
CA ALA A 143 -5.92 -18.91 -2.77
C ALA A 143 -6.50 -19.88 -1.73
N ALA A 144 -6.71 -19.43 -0.49
CA ALA A 144 -7.33 -20.25 0.56
C ALA A 144 -8.78 -20.60 0.25
N SER A 145 -9.53 -19.71 -0.41
CA SER A 145 -10.91 -19.99 -0.85
C SER A 145 -10.99 -21.10 -1.91
N LYS A 146 -9.91 -21.33 -2.66
CA LYS A 146 -9.81 -22.41 -3.65
C LYS A 146 -9.30 -23.73 -3.06
N GLY A 147 -8.82 -23.74 -1.83
CA GLY A 147 -8.37 -24.90 -1.08
C GLY A 147 -7.07 -25.56 -1.56
N GLY A 148 -6.54 -26.49 -0.79
CA GLY A 148 -5.42 -27.36 -1.14
C GLY A 148 -4.07 -26.66 -1.34
N LEU A 149 -3.43 -26.88 -2.51
CA LEU A 149 -2.09 -26.38 -2.83
C LEU A 149 -2.06 -24.95 -3.39
N ALA A 150 -3.22 -24.32 -3.59
CA ALA A 150 -3.32 -22.99 -4.23
C ALA A 150 -2.52 -21.88 -3.50
N PRO A 151 -2.49 -21.80 -2.15
CA PRO A 151 -1.67 -20.82 -1.44
C PRO A 151 -0.17 -20.99 -1.71
N ILE A 152 0.32 -22.21 -1.74
CA ILE A 152 1.74 -22.52 -1.98
C ILE A 152 2.14 -22.12 -3.41
N ILE A 153 1.31 -22.44 -4.41
CA ILE A 153 1.54 -22.08 -5.81
C ILE A 153 1.49 -20.55 -5.99
N GLY A 154 0.55 -19.89 -5.30
CA GLY A 154 0.45 -18.43 -5.28
C GLY A 154 1.70 -17.76 -4.73
N MET A 155 2.21 -18.24 -3.59
CA MET A 155 3.43 -17.74 -2.95
C MET A 155 4.68 -18.04 -3.76
N LEU A 156 4.78 -19.23 -4.38
CA LEU A 156 5.85 -19.57 -5.31
C LEU A 156 5.87 -18.63 -6.51
N GLY A 157 4.71 -18.35 -7.11
CA GLY A 157 4.59 -17.44 -8.23
C GLY A 157 4.95 -16.00 -7.86
N PHE A 158 4.53 -15.54 -6.70
CA PHE A 158 4.85 -14.20 -6.18
C PHE A 158 6.34 -14.04 -5.90
N SER A 159 6.90 -14.95 -5.10
CA SER A 159 8.32 -14.91 -4.69
C SER A 159 9.28 -15.11 -5.87
N SER A 160 8.91 -15.93 -6.86
CA SER A 160 9.70 -16.11 -8.08
C SER A 160 9.76 -14.83 -8.90
N ALA A 161 8.65 -14.11 -9.05
CA ALA A 161 8.61 -12.84 -9.76
C ALA A 161 9.43 -11.76 -9.04
N LEU A 162 9.45 -11.78 -7.71
CA LEU A 162 10.24 -10.86 -6.90
C LEU A 162 11.72 -11.21 -6.93
N ALA A 163 12.10 -12.49 -6.82
CA ALA A 163 13.48 -12.95 -6.79
C ALA A 163 14.18 -12.80 -8.14
N LEU A 164 13.47 -12.93 -9.28
CA LEU A 164 14.03 -12.94 -10.60
C LEU A 164 14.83 -11.68 -10.95
N PRO A 165 14.33 -10.43 -10.76
CA PRO A 165 15.11 -9.23 -11.02
C PRO A 165 16.34 -9.11 -10.10
N PHE A 166 16.19 -9.42 -8.81
CA PHE A 166 17.33 -9.38 -7.88
C PHE A 166 18.44 -10.36 -8.28
N MET A 167 18.07 -11.57 -8.66
CA MET A 167 18.99 -12.58 -9.16
C MET A 167 19.67 -12.12 -10.45
N LEU A 168 18.93 -11.51 -11.37
CA LEU A 168 19.42 -11.05 -12.67
C LEU A 168 20.40 -9.88 -12.50
N PHE A 169 20.10 -8.90 -11.64
CA PHE A 169 20.99 -7.80 -11.33
C PHE A 169 22.24 -8.25 -10.58
N ALA A 170 22.12 -9.20 -9.65
CA ALA A 170 23.28 -9.77 -8.96
C ALA A 170 24.16 -10.62 -9.89
N MET A 171 23.57 -11.24 -10.91
CA MET A 171 24.30 -12.04 -11.91
C MET A 171 25.07 -11.18 -12.93
N PHE A 172 24.54 -9.99 -13.26
CA PHE A 172 25.11 -9.07 -14.25
C PHE A 172 25.35 -7.67 -13.65
N PRO A 173 26.29 -7.51 -12.69
CA PRO A 173 26.54 -6.21 -12.05
C PRO A 173 27.08 -5.16 -13.06
N GLY A 174 27.66 -5.59 -14.17
CA GLY A 174 28.10 -4.72 -15.25
C GLY A 174 26.98 -3.95 -15.95
N TRP A 175 25.76 -4.48 -15.93
CA TRP A 175 24.61 -3.80 -16.53
C TRP A 175 24.20 -2.55 -15.73
N MET A 176 24.31 -2.59 -14.40
CA MET A 176 24.13 -1.39 -13.57
C MET A 176 25.23 -0.34 -13.75
N ASN A 177 26.46 -0.78 -14.09
CA ASN A 177 27.56 0.16 -14.38
C ASN A 177 27.38 0.87 -15.73
N SER A 178 26.57 0.32 -16.65
CA SER A 178 26.22 0.96 -17.94
C SER A 178 25.06 1.93 -17.83
N LEU A 179 24.28 1.90 -16.73
CA LEU A 179 23.32 2.96 -16.44
C LEU A 179 24.10 4.26 -16.18
N PRO A 180 23.64 5.40 -16.74
CA PRO A 180 24.37 6.65 -16.62
C PRO A 180 24.61 6.95 -15.14
N LYS A 181 25.89 6.98 -14.76
CA LYS A 181 26.36 7.35 -13.41
C LYS A 181 26.13 8.84 -13.08
N SER A 182 25.33 9.54 -13.87
CA SER A 182 24.91 10.89 -13.57
C SER A 182 23.96 10.83 -12.35
N GLY A 183 24.53 11.10 -11.20
CA GLY A 183 23.87 10.96 -9.88
C GLY A 183 22.52 11.64 -9.71
N GLY A 184 22.14 12.55 -10.59
CA GLY A 184 20.87 13.27 -10.52
C GLY A 184 19.61 12.43 -10.79
N TRP A 185 19.65 11.45 -11.71
CA TRP A 185 18.47 10.63 -12.00
C TRP A 185 18.14 9.67 -10.85
N LEU A 186 19.14 8.99 -10.32
CA LEU A 186 18.94 8.05 -9.22
C LEU A 186 18.45 8.74 -7.95
N ASN A 187 18.98 9.95 -7.69
CA ASN A 187 18.51 10.76 -6.55
C ASN A 187 17.06 11.23 -6.76
N THR A 188 16.69 11.64 -7.96
CA THR A 188 15.31 12.01 -8.29
C THR A 188 14.35 10.84 -8.06
N VAL A 189 14.73 9.63 -8.45
CA VAL A 189 13.92 8.41 -8.21
C VAL A 189 13.82 8.12 -6.70
N LYS A 190 14.93 8.20 -5.97
CA LYS A 190 14.97 8.00 -4.51
C LYS A 190 14.02 8.95 -3.79
N VAL A 191 14.09 10.24 -4.10
CA VAL A 191 13.23 11.28 -3.52
C VAL A 191 11.76 11.08 -3.91
N SER A 192 11.49 10.74 -5.17
CA SER A 192 10.13 10.45 -5.66
C SER A 192 9.51 9.27 -4.91
N LEU A 193 10.28 8.22 -4.66
CA LEU A 193 9.84 7.09 -3.83
C LEU A 193 9.60 7.50 -2.37
N GLY A 194 10.42 8.42 -1.83
CA GLY A 194 10.21 8.96 -0.49
C GLY A 194 8.86 9.70 -0.35
N PHE A 195 8.47 10.51 -1.33
CA PHE A 195 7.16 11.15 -1.35
C PHE A 195 6.02 10.14 -1.44
N LEU A 196 6.17 9.12 -2.29
CA LEU A 196 5.17 8.05 -2.41
C LEU A 196 5.04 7.26 -1.11
N GLU A 197 6.15 6.94 -0.46
CA GLU A 197 6.18 6.25 0.82
C GLU A 197 5.53 7.06 1.93
N LEU A 198 5.77 8.38 1.95
CA LEU A 198 5.13 9.29 2.89
C LEU A 198 3.61 9.31 2.70
N ALA A 199 3.12 9.36 1.46
CA ALA A 199 1.69 9.29 1.16
C ALA A 199 1.06 7.97 1.64
N LEU A 200 1.76 6.84 1.43
CA LEU A 200 1.33 5.53 1.91
C LEU A 200 1.37 5.41 3.44
N ALA A 201 2.34 6.04 4.09
CA ALA A 201 2.41 6.08 5.56
C ALA A 201 1.12 6.66 6.16
N PHE A 202 0.63 7.78 5.62
CA PHE A 202 -0.64 8.36 6.08
C PHE A 202 -1.85 7.47 5.87
N LYS A 203 -1.81 6.53 4.91
CA LYS A 203 -2.86 5.52 4.77
C LYS A 203 -2.92 4.58 5.98
N PHE A 204 -1.76 4.15 6.51
CA PHE A 204 -1.73 3.32 7.72
C PHE A 204 -2.22 4.08 8.95
N LEU A 205 -1.86 5.35 9.06
CA LEU A 205 -2.37 6.20 10.13
C LEU A 205 -3.88 6.38 10.04
N SER A 206 -4.41 6.60 8.84
CA SER A 206 -5.84 6.68 8.58
C SER A 206 -6.58 5.38 8.90
N ASN A 207 -5.96 4.21 8.64
CA ASN A 207 -6.55 2.94 9.03
C ASN A 207 -6.63 2.78 10.55
N ALA A 208 -5.59 3.20 11.28
CA ALA A 208 -5.60 3.19 12.74
C ALA A 208 -6.71 4.11 13.29
N ASP A 209 -6.84 5.31 12.74
CA ASP A 209 -7.85 6.29 13.11
C ASP A 209 -9.28 5.77 12.86
N LEU A 210 -9.50 5.15 11.69
CA LEU A 210 -10.76 4.51 11.34
C LEU A 210 -11.18 3.39 12.31
N VAL A 211 -10.22 2.61 12.79
CA VAL A 211 -10.51 1.52 13.74
C VAL A 211 -10.88 2.06 15.12
N VAL A 212 -10.17 3.10 15.57
CA VAL A 212 -10.42 3.74 16.89
C VAL A 212 -11.63 4.68 16.84
N GLN A 213 -12.06 5.10 15.65
CA GLN A 213 -13.10 6.14 15.45
C GLN A 213 -12.75 7.46 16.18
N ALA A 214 -11.46 7.86 16.12
CA ALA A 214 -10.98 9.05 16.81
C ALA A 214 -11.30 10.36 16.06
N HIS A 215 -11.75 10.29 14.80
CA HIS A 215 -12.10 11.43 13.94
C HIS A 215 -10.99 12.49 13.81
N LEU A 216 -9.71 12.05 13.82
CA LEU A 216 -8.55 12.93 13.64
C LEU A 216 -8.15 13.08 12.17
N LEU A 217 -8.28 11.99 11.41
CA LEU A 217 -7.94 11.89 9.99
C LEU A 217 -9.18 11.60 9.15
N GLU A 218 -10.14 12.51 9.21
CA GLU A 218 -11.32 12.46 8.35
C GLU A 218 -10.94 12.57 6.88
N ARG A 219 -11.89 12.26 6.00
CA ARG A 219 -11.66 12.18 4.55
C ARG A 219 -11.02 13.44 3.98
N GLU A 220 -11.51 14.61 4.37
CA GLU A 220 -11.03 15.92 3.88
C GLU A 220 -9.59 16.17 4.34
N VAL A 221 -9.29 15.90 5.60
CA VAL A 221 -7.93 16.04 6.17
C VAL A 221 -6.96 15.10 5.46
N PHE A 222 -7.36 13.83 5.28
CA PHE A 222 -6.55 12.85 4.56
C PHE A 222 -6.24 13.28 3.12
N ILE A 223 -7.26 13.73 2.37
CA ILE A 223 -7.10 14.21 0.99
C ILE A 223 -6.24 15.48 0.97
N GLY A 224 -6.43 16.40 1.93
CA GLY A 224 -5.63 17.61 2.07
C GLY A 224 -4.14 17.31 2.27
N ILE A 225 -3.80 16.34 3.12
CA ILE A 225 -2.43 15.86 3.33
C ILE A 225 -1.87 15.26 2.02
N TRP A 226 -2.64 14.45 1.32
CA TRP A 226 -2.21 13.88 0.03
C TRP A 226 -1.97 14.96 -1.02
N ILE A 227 -2.86 15.97 -1.14
CA ILE A 227 -2.66 17.12 -2.03
C ILE A 227 -1.36 17.85 -1.69
N ALA A 228 -1.06 18.07 -0.40
CA ALA A 228 0.17 18.71 0.03
C ALA A 228 1.41 17.88 -0.35
N ILE A 229 1.40 16.57 -0.13
CA ILE A 229 2.51 15.66 -0.45
C ILE A 229 2.74 15.61 -1.96
N PHE A 230 1.70 15.32 -2.75
CA PHE A 230 1.80 15.22 -4.21
C PHE A 230 2.09 16.56 -4.87
N GLY A 231 1.55 17.67 -4.35
CA GLY A 231 1.85 19.02 -4.80
C GLY A 231 3.31 19.42 -4.56
N THR A 232 3.84 19.09 -3.39
CA THR A 232 5.26 19.30 -3.05
C THR A 232 6.16 18.42 -3.92
N TRP A 233 5.76 17.18 -4.18
CA TRP A 233 6.48 16.28 -5.11
C TRP A 233 6.47 16.84 -6.54
N ALA A 234 5.34 17.33 -7.04
CA ALA A 234 5.27 17.99 -8.34
C ALA A 234 6.21 19.20 -8.41
N ALA A 235 6.22 20.08 -7.39
CA ALA A 235 7.12 21.22 -7.30
C ALA A 235 8.60 20.81 -7.31
N TYR A 236 8.95 19.73 -6.62
CA TYR A 236 10.30 19.13 -6.64
C TYR A 236 10.67 18.65 -8.05
N LEU A 237 9.77 17.93 -8.74
CA LEU A 237 10.03 17.45 -10.09
C LEU A 237 10.19 18.59 -11.09
N PHE A 238 9.49 19.72 -10.95
CA PHE A 238 9.69 20.94 -11.75
C PHE A 238 10.99 21.68 -11.40
N GLY A 239 11.73 21.22 -10.37
CA GLY A 239 12.99 21.85 -9.97
C GLY A 239 12.84 23.14 -9.18
N LYS A 240 11.64 23.43 -8.65
CA LYS A 240 11.40 24.58 -7.76
C LYS A 240 11.87 24.32 -6.32
N LEU A 241 11.98 23.08 -5.94
CA LEU A 241 12.48 22.63 -4.64
C LEU A 241 13.76 21.84 -4.86
N THR A 242 14.79 22.13 -4.09
CA THR A 242 16.07 21.41 -4.08
C THR A 242 16.29 20.80 -2.69
N LEU A 243 16.65 19.54 -2.65
CA LEU A 243 16.98 18.83 -1.42
C LEU A 243 18.49 18.71 -1.22
N PRO A 244 18.98 18.41 -0.01
CA PRO A 244 20.42 18.52 0.33
C PRO A 244 21.38 17.74 -0.58
N HIS A 245 20.93 16.66 -1.21
CA HIS A 245 21.78 15.81 -2.08
C HIS A 245 21.47 15.95 -3.57
N ASP A 246 20.71 16.99 -3.95
CA ASP A 246 20.40 17.24 -5.35
C ASP A 246 21.58 17.87 -6.09
N SER A 247 21.82 17.38 -7.31
CA SER A 247 22.72 18.04 -8.25
C SER A 247 22.05 19.30 -8.82
N PRO A 248 22.80 20.40 -9.07
CA PRO A 248 22.22 21.61 -9.65
C PRO A 248 21.59 21.31 -11.02
N LEU A 249 20.31 21.65 -11.16
CA LEU A 249 19.52 21.42 -12.37
C LEU A 249 19.72 22.60 -13.33
N THR A 250 20.45 22.38 -14.42
CA THR A 250 20.56 23.34 -15.52
C THR A 250 19.39 23.23 -16.50
N HIS A 251 18.84 22.03 -16.67
CA HIS A 251 17.67 21.78 -17.54
C HIS A 251 16.90 20.54 -17.06
N LEU A 252 15.60 20.53 -17.33
CA LEU A 252 14.74 19.39 -17.03
C LEU A 252 14.90 18.32 -18.11
N SER A 253 15.13 17.07 -17.69
CA SER A 253 15.04 15.95 -18.62
C SER A 253 13.59 15.69 -19.01
N ILE A 254 13.36 15.20 -20.22
CA ILE A 254 12.03 14.91 -20.75
C ILE A 254 11.25 13.95 -19.83
N GLY A 255 11.92 12.90 -19.34
CA GLY A 255 11.32 11.93 -18.42
C GLY A 255 10.87 12.55 -17.10
N ARG A 256 11.68 13.47 -16.53
CA ARG A 256 11.33 14.20 -15.31
C ARG A 256 10.14 15.14 -15.53
N LEU A 257 10.07 15.77 -16.71
CA LEU A 257 8.95 16.64 -17.10
C LEU A 257 7.64 15.84 -17.22
N PHE A 258 7.65 14.68 -17.91
CA PHE A 258 6.46 13.84 -18.01
C PHE A 258 5.97 13.35 -16.64
N MET A 259 6.90 12.94 -15.76
CA MET A 259 6.56 12.54 -14.40
C MET A 259 5.95 13.70 -13.61
N ALA A 260 6.51 14.91 -13.74
CA ALA A 260 5.98 16.12 -13.10
C ALA A 260 4.53 16.43 -13.55
N ILE A 261 4.28 16.34 -14.86
CA ILE A 261 2.93 16.53 -15.42
C ILE A 261 1.98 15.46 -14.88
N PHE A 262 2.38 14.21 -14.85
CA PHE A 262 1.56 13.10 -14.34
C PHE A 262 1.18 13.32 -12.87
N VAL A 263 2.15 13.66 -12.02
CA VAL A 263 1.93 13.93 -10.59
C VAL A 263 1.03 15.16 -10.39
N THR A 264 1.20 16.18 -11.24
CA THR A 264 0.34 17.39 -11.19
C THR A 264 -1.11 17.07 -11.57
N ILE A 265 -1.32 16.27 -12.63
CA ILE A 265 -2.67 15.83 -13.02
C ILE A 265 -3.32 15.04 -11.87
N PHE A 266 -2.55 14.14 -11.23
CA PHE A 266 -3.04 13.39 -10.09
C PHE A 266 -3.39 14.31 -8.91
N THR A 267 -2.56 15.33 -8.63
CA THR A 267 -2.84 16.31 -7.58
C THR A 267 -4.13 17.09 -7.86
N ILE A 268 -4.33 17.53 -9.11
CA ILE A 268 -5.56 18.22 -9.53
C ILE A 268 -6.78 17.29 -9.40
N TYR A 269 -6.62 16.00 -9.73
CA TYR A 269 -7.69 15.01 -9.58
C TYR A 269 -8.13 14.82 -8.12
N LEU A 270 -7.23 15.04 -7.14
CA LEU A 270 -7.57 14.96 -5.71
C LEU A 270 -8.40 16.14 -5.21
N ILE A 271 -8.24 17.32 -5.82
CA ILE A 271 -8.86 18.58 -5.34
C ILE A 271 -10.39 18.49 -5.19
N PRO A 272 -11.17 17.98 -6.18
CA PRO A 272 -12.61 17.82 -6.02
C PRO A 272 -13.02 16.91 -4.85
N GLY A 273 -12.12 16.01 -4.41
CA GLY A 273 -12.36 15.14 -3.27
C GLY A 273 -12.55 15.88 -1.94
N LEU A 274 -12.00 17.10 -1.80
CA LEU A 274 -12.22 17.98 -0.64
C LEU A 274 -13.68 18.45 -0.51
N TRP A 275 -14.42 18.47 -1.61
CA TRP A 275 -15.84 18.84 -1.65
C TRP A 275 -16.77 17.63 -1.76
N GLY A 276 -16.29 16.44 -1.38
CA GLY A 276 -17.11 15.23 -1.35
C GLY A 276 -17.27 14.52 -2.70
N ALA A 277 -16.46 14.83 -3.72
CA ALA A 277 -16.51 14.10 -4.98
C ALA A 277 -16.00 12.63 -4.78
N PRO A 278 -16.67 11.65 -5.42
CA PRO A 278 -16.21 10.27 -5.37
C PRO A 278 -14.93 10.12 -6.22
N LEU A 279 -13.80 9.88 -5.56
CA LEU A 279 -12.51 9.66 -6.20
C LEU A 279 -12.38 8.19 -6.63
N LYS A 280 -13.06 7.78 -7.69
CA LYS A 280 -13.18 6.37 -8.12
C LYS A 280 -11.83 5.67 -8.36
N ILE A 281 -10.82 6.38 -8.90
CA ILE A 281 -9.49 5.79 -9.17
C ILE A 281 -8.81 5.34 -7.88
N ILE A 282 -9.01 6.07 -6.78
CA ILE A 282 -8.38 5.81 -5.49
C ILE A 282 -9.39 5.48 -4.37
N SER A 283 -10.57 5.01 -4.72
CA SER A 283 -11.69 4.78 -3.77
C SER A 283 -11.31 3.94 -2.55
N GLY A 284 -10.33 3.04 -2.67
CA GLY A 284 -9.84 2.22 -1.56
C GLY A 284 -8.81 2.90 -0.64
N PHE A 285 -8.34 4.11 -0.96
CA PHE A 285 -7.31 4.79 -0.17
C PHE A 285 -7.87 5.78 0.84
N PRO A 286 -8.71 6.77 0.45
CA PRO A 286 -9.27 7.70 1.41
C PRO A 286 -10.31 7.01 2.32
N PRO A 287 -10.56 7.55 3.50
CA PRO A 287 -11.67 7.14 4.34
C PRO A 287 -13.02 7.18 3.60
N PRO A 288 -14.02 6.39 4.03
CA PRO A 288 -15.34 6.39 3.43
C PRO A 288 -16.04 7.76 3.58
N MET A 289 -17.05 8.01 2.76
CA MET A 289 -17.84 9.26 2.81
C MET A 289 -18.59 9.44 4.14
N THR A 290 -18.87 8.36 4.83
CA THR A 290 -19.47 8.38 6.18
C THR A 290 -18.49 8.88 7.26
N TYR A 291 -17.18 8.82 6.99
CA TYR A 291 -16.12 9.30 7.86
C TYR A 291 -15.52 10.60 7.29
N SER A 292 -16.33 11.65 7.32
CA SER A 292 -16.09 12.95 6.68
C SER A 292 -16.73 14.05 7.51
N GLU A 293 -16.08 15.21 7.62
CA GLU A 293 -16.66 16.41 8.24
C GLU A 293 -17.93 16.87 7.51
N SER A 294 -18.01 16.60 6.20
CA SER A 294 -19.12 16.97 5.34
C SER A 294 -19.65 15.75 4.58
N PRO A 295 -20.40 14.84 5.24
CA PRO A 295 -20.88 13.60 4.62
C PRO A 295 -21.76 13.82 3.38
N ASN A 296 -22.39 14.99 3.26
CA ASN A 296 -23.25 15.37 2.14
C ASN A 296 -22.55 16.26 1.10
N GLY A 297 -21.25 16.53 1.26
CA GLY A 297 -20.46 17.44 0.39
C GLY A 297 -20.74 18.92 0.66
N ILE A 298 -19.74 19.77 0.42
CA ILE A 298 -19.86 21.23 0.54
C ILE A 298 -20.51 21.76 -0.74
N GLY A 299 -21.60 22.50 -0.62
CA GLY A 299 -22.23 23.21 -1.75
C GLY A 299 -23.37 22.48 -2.47
N THR A 300 -23.70 21.27 -2.09
CA THR A 300 -25.02 20.71 -2.40
C THR A 300 -26.01 21.33 -1.43
N SER A 301 -26.55 22.51 -1.78
CA SER A 301 -27.78 23.01 -1.16
C SER A 301 -28.83 21.89 -1.24
N GLY A 302 -28.94 21.13 -0.15
CA GLY A 302 -30.15 20.43 0.19
C GLY A 302 -30.71 19.48 -0.85
N GLY A 303 -29.88 18.72 -1.48
CA GLY A 303 -30.34 17.44 -1.98
C GLY A 303 -30.16 16.37 -0.91
N ASN A 304 -30.72 16.58 0.27
CA ASN A 304 -31.09 15.47 1.13
C ASN A 304 -32.04 14.61 0.28
N LEU A 305 -31.51 13.63 -0.44
CA LEU A 305 -32.35 12.60 -1.05
C LEU A 305 -33.15 11.84 0.03
N THR A 306 -32.80 12.08 1.31
CA THR A 306 -33.54 11.64 2.49
C THR A 306 -34.26 12.79 3.24
N ALA A 307 -34.18 14.05 2.80
CA ALA A 307 -34.83 15.20 3.48
C ALA A 307 -36.35 15.19 3.45
N GLY A 308 -36.97 14.15 2.95
CA GLY A 308 -38.43 13.93 3.01
C GLY A 308 -38.84 12.55 3.48
N ILE A 309 -37.91 11.65 3.71
CA ILE A 309 -38.21 10.32 4.24
C ILE A 309 -37.74 10.31 5.71
N ALA A 310 -38.72 10.38 6.65
CA ALA A 310 -38.42 10.13 8.04
C ALA A 310 -37.74 8.76 8.14
N LEU A 311 -36.44 8.73 8.54
CA LEU A 311 -35.75 7.49 8.79
C LEU A 311 -36.53 6.69 9.84
N PRO A 312 -36.72 5.39 9.63
CA PRO A 312 -37.26 4.52 10.66
C PRO A 312 -36.44 4.63 11.95
N GLU A 313 -37.09 4.35 13.07
CA GLU A 313 -36.43 4.31 14.37
C GLU A 313 -35.25 3.34 14.33
N ASN A 314 -34.07 3.74 14.85
CA ASN A 314 -32.82 3.00 14.83
C ASN A 314 -32.19 2.76 13.43
N ALA A 315 -32.68 3.41 12.38
CA ALA A 315 -32.07 3.35 11.04
C ALA A 315 -31.09 4.51 10.82
N HIS A 316 -30.07 4.26 10.01
CA HIS A 316 -29.12 5.27 9.58
C HIS A 316 -29.05 5.34 8.05
N SER A 317 -28.46 6.42 7.53
CA SER A 317 -28.21 6.54 6.10
C SER A 317 -26.91 5.82 5.75
N GLY A 318 -27.03 4.70 5.07
CA GLY A 318 -25.89 3.97 4.51
C GLY A 318 -25.38 4.58 3.19
N PRO A 319 -24.46 3.88 2.49
CA PRO A 319 -23.90 4.32 1.22
C PRO A 319 -24.99 4.65 0.18
N HIS A 320 -24.79 5.71 -0.61
CA HIS A 320 -25.73 6.16 -1.64
C HIS A 320 -27.14 6.47 -1.16
N GLY A 321 -27.31 6.77 0.14
CA GLY A 321 -28.61 7.07 0.73
C GLY A 321 -29.53 5.83 0.84
N ILE A 322 -28.96 4.64 0.99
CA ILE A 322 -29.67 3.42 1.32
C ILE A 322 -29.99 3.44 2.83
N ILE A 323 -31.22 3.09 3.20
CA ILE A 323 -31.60 2.95 4.61
C ILE A 323 -31.00 1.66 5.14
N ALA A 324 -30.19 1.74 6.19
CA ALA A 324 -29.53 0.61 6.80
C ALA A 324 -29.76 0.57 8.31
N PHE A 325 -29.67 -0.63 8.89
CA PHE A 325 -29.76 -0.88 10.32
C PHE A 325 -28.43 -1.48 10.80
N HIS A 326 -27.97 -1.08 11.99
CA HIS A 326 -26.81 -1.69 12.62
C HIS A 326 -27.16 -2.98 13.36
N ASP A 327 -28.34 -3.01 13.99
CA ASP A 327 -28.80 -4.17 14.73
C ASP A 327 -29.67 -5.07 13.85
N TYR A 328 -29.40 -6.38 13.95
CA TYR A 328 -30.16 -7.38 13.20
C TYR A 328 -31.64 -7.44 13.64
N GLU A 329 -31.91 -7.33 14.92
CA GLU A 329 -33.27 -7.42 15.45
C GLU A 329 -34.14 -6.22 15.00
N ASP A 330 -33.58 -5.02 15.00
CA ASP A 330 -34.23 -3.82 14.49
C ASP A 330 -34.51 -3.92 12.99
N GLY A 331 -33.50 -4.38 12.21
CA GLY A 331 -33.67 -4.63 10.80
C GLY A 331 -34.72 -5.71 10.50
N LEU A 332 -34.75 -6.79 11.30
CA LEU A 332 -35.72 -7.86 11.16
C LEU A 332 -37.16 -7.38 11.49
N ALA A 333 -37.31 -6.60 12.55
CA ALA A 333 -38.61 -6.02 12.92
C ALA A 333 -39.16 -5.12 11.81
N TYR A 334 -38.28 -4.27 11.25
CA TYR A 334 -38.62 -3.39 10.12
C TYR A 334 -38.94 -4.18 8.86
N ALA A 335 -38.15 -5.18 8.52
CA ALA A 335 -38.33 -6.03 7.33
C ALA A 335 -39.70 -6.77 7.38
N LYS A 336 -40.08 -7.30 8.54
CA LYS A 336 -41.39 -7.91 8.76
C LYS A 336 -42.53 -6.90 8.56
N LYS A 337 -42.33 -5.65 9.03
CA LYS A 337 -43.36 -4.58 8.91
C LYS A 337 -43.58 -4.16 7.46
N VAL A 338 -42.49 -4.09 6.64
CA VAL A 338 -42.58 -3.68 5.24
C VAL A 338 -42.70 -4.85 4.25
N GLY A 339 -42.61 -6.10 4.72
CA GLY A 339 -42.73 -7.30 3.90
C GLY A 339 -41.58 -7.49 2.91
N LYS A 340 -40.37 -7.02 3.23
CA LYS A 340 -39.18 -7.11 2.36
C LYS A 340 -38.15 -8.08 2.93
N PRO A 341 -37.38 -8.77 2.08
CA PRO A 341 -36.27 -9.60 2.52
C PRO A 341 -35.12 -8.75 3.09
N ILE A 342 -34.30 -9.35 3.97
CA ILE A 342 -33.12 -8.73 4.54
C ILE A 342 -31.91 -9.05 3.71
N LEU A 343 -31.06 -8.06 3.46
CA LEU A 343 -29.70 -8.21 2.98
C LEU A 343 -28.74 -7.97 4.15
N LEU A 344 -28.03 -9.02 4.56
CA LEU A 344 -26.96 -8.88 5.57
C LEU A 344 -25.66 -8.50 4.86
N ASP A 345 -25.09 -7.36 5.24
CA ASP A 345 -23.81 -6.89 4.77
C ASP A 345 -22.77 -6.99 5.89
N PHE A 346 -21.82 -7.90 5.71
CA PHE A 346 -20.69 -8.05 6.62
C PHE A 346 -19.57 -7.08 6.21
N THR A 347 -19.60 -5.90 6.76
CA THR A 347 -18.66 -4.82 6.43
C THR A 347 -17.82 -4.44 7.65
N GLY A 348 -16.91 -3.49 7.45
CA GLY A 348 -16.07 -2.91 8.50
C GLY A 348 -15.51 -1.56 8.08
N HIS A 349 -15.23 -0.70 9.05
CA HIS A 349 -14.78 0.67 8.81
C HIS A 349 -13.51 0.74 7.92
N ALA A 350 -12.56 -0.17 8.09
CA ALA A 350 -11.31 -0.23 7.31
C ALA A 350 -11.36 -1.23 6.14
N CYS A 351 -12.53 -1.73 5.75
CA CYS A 351 -12.69 -2.73 4.71
C CYS A 351 -12.61 -2.12 3.30
N VAL A 352 -11.45 -2.21 2.66
CA VAL A 352 -11.21 -1.69 1.30
C VAL A 352 -12.10 -2.35 0.24
N ASN A 353 -12.34 -3.65 0.35
CA ASN A 353 -13.18 -4.38 -0.61
C ASN A 353 -14.65 -3.99 -0.48
N CYS A 354 -15.11 -3.70 0.74
CA CYS A 354 -16.46 -3.22 0.99
C CYS A 354 -16.66 -1.86 0.31
N ARG A 355 -15.71 -0.93 0.47
CA ARG A 355 -15.73 0.38 -0.23
C ARG A 355 -15.77 0.24 -1.75
N LYS A 356 -14.98 -0.68 -2.31
CA LYS A 356 -15.03 -0.96 -3.76
C LYS A 356 -16.38 -1.52 -4.20
N MET A 357 -16.99 -2.38 -3.40
CA MET A 357 -18.33 -2.92 -3.69
C MET A 357 -19.36 -1.80 -3.72
N GLU A 358 -19.34 -0.93 -2.74
CA GLU A 358 -20.23 0.23 -2.64
C GLU A 358 -20.03 1.20 -3.83
N ASP A 359 -18.77 1.57 -4.14
CA ASP A 359 -18.47 2.55 -5.17
C ASP A 359 -18.69 2.04 -6.60
N PHE A 360 -18.45 0.77 -6.89
CA PHE A 360 -18.48 0.22 -8.25
C PHE A 360 -19.68 -0.65 -8.56
N VAL A 361 -20.30 -1.25 -7.55
CA VAL A 361 -21.43 -2.17 -7.73
C VAL A 361 -22.73 -1.54 -7.26
N TRP A 362 -22.79 -1.10 -5.99
CA TRP A 362 -24.03 -0.53 -5.43
C TRP A 362 -24.40 0.82 -6.07
N SER A 363 -23.43 1.56 -6.58
CA SER A 363 -23.65 2.82 -7.29
C SER A 363 -24.35 2.65 -8.65
N LYS A 364 -24.44 1.41 -9.19
CA LYS A 364 -25.13 1.16 -10.45
C LYS A 364 -26.64 1.32 -10.29
N PRO A 365 -27.32 2.07 -11.20
CA PRO A 365 -28.74 2.36 -11.05
C PRO A 365 -29.64 1.13 -10.86
N GLU A 366 -29.34 0.03 -11.57
CA GLU A 366 -30.06 -1.22 -11.50
C GLU A 366 -29.96 -1.86 -10.11
N ILE A 367 -28.76 -1.87 -9.52
CA ILE A 367 -28.52 -2.47 -8.20
C ILE A 367 -29.00 -1.53 -7.11
N LEU A 368 -28.79 -0.23 -7.27
CA LEU A 368 -29.21 0.78 -6.29
C LEU A 368 -30.75 0.78 -6.11
N SER A 369 -31.51 0.60 -7.21
CA SER A 369 -32.97 0.47 -7.13
C SER A 369 -33.40 -0.76 -6.31
N ILE A 370 -32.73 -1.90 -6.53
CA ILE A 370 -33.01 -3.13 -5.76
C ILE A 370 -32.70 -2.90 -4.26
N LEU A 371 -31.53 -2.30 -3.95
CA LEU A 371 -31.09 -2.05 -2.59
C LEU A 371 -32.00 -1.06 -1.84
N LYS A 372 -32.60 -0.09 -2.52
CA LYS A 372 -33.52 0.88 -1.92
C LYS A 372 -34.96 0.37 -1.81
N ASP A 373 -35.41 -0.33 -2.85
CA ASP A 373 -36.85 -0.60 -3.00
C ASP A 373 -37.24 -2.03 -2.64
N GLN A 374 -36.33 -3.01 -2.75
CA GLN A 374 -36.70 -4.42 -2.63
C GLN A 374 -36.15 -5.13 -1.40
N VAL A 375 -35.14 -4.58 -0.74
CA VAL A 375 -34.51 -5.23 0.43
C VAL A 375 -34.41 -4.24 1.61
N VAL A 376 -34.21 -4.80 2.80
CA VAL A 376 -33.81 -4.05 4.01
C VAL A 376 -32.36 -4.38 4.28
N LEU A 377 -31.50 -3.36 4.29
CA LEU A 377 -30.07 -3.53 4.54
C LEU A 377 -29.80 -3.56 6.04
N VAL A 378 -29.02 -4.55 6.48
CA VAL A 378 -28.45 -4.62 7.83
C VAL A 378 -26.94 -4.70 7.68
N SER A 379 -26.21 -3.64 8.13
CA SER A 379 -24.78 -3.47 7.89
C SER A 379 -24.05 -2.97 9.14
#